data_b03b3e764f51c6324fcb6f21eafbdea5
#
_entry.id   b03b3e764f51c6324fcb6f21eafbdea5
#
_cell.length_a   1.000
_cell.length_b   1.000
_cell.length_c   1.000
_cell.angle_alpha   90.00
_cell.angle_beta   90.00
_cell.angle_gamma   90.00
#
_symmetry.space_group_name_H-M   'P 1'
#
loop_
_entity.id
_entity.type
_entity.pdbx_description
1 polymer ?
#
loop_
_entity_poly.entity_id
_entity_poly.type
_entity_poly.pdbx_seq_one_letter_code
_entity_poly.pdbx_strand_id
1 'polypeptide(L)'
;MRRHAARVGDQVDALRAALSRNEVLVEVLARAAKLDLPGWYLTAGCVFQTVWNVVTGRPPTAGIRDYDLFYFDDSDLGWDAEDEVIQAGERVFHDLPVDVEIRNEARVHLWYEDHFGVPCAPHTSTEAAIDSFAATTCCLGIRLGGDGRWRVYAPHGLSDVFNLVVRPKPGAGSPQRLRDQSSALA
;
A
#
# COMPACT_ATOMS: atom_id res chain seq x y z
N MET A 1 1.47 -27.70 22.12
CA MET A 1 2.44 -27.37 21.04
C MET A 1 2.62 -25.85 21.03
N ARG A 2 3.77 -25.34 21.49
CA ARG A 2 4.10 -23.92 21.45
C ARG A 2 4.44 -23.57 19.99
N ARG A 3 3.58 -22.82 19.29
CA ARG A 3 3.96 -22.22 18.02
C ARG A 3 5.10 -21.24 18.30
N HIS A 4 6.30 -21.54 17.82
CA HIS A 4 7.41 -20.58 17.82
C HIS A 4 6.93 -19.35 17.04
N ALA A 5 6.89 -18.18 17.71
CA ALA A 5 6.70 -16.93 17.00
C ALA A 5 7.88 -16.81 16.03
N ALA A 6 7.58 -16.77 14.72
CA ALA A 6 8.59 -16.57 13.69
C ALA A 6 9.33 -15.25 13.98
N ARG A 7 10.65 -15.26 13.83
CA ARG A 7 11.45 -14.03 13.99
C ARG A 7 11.01 -13.01 12.93
N VAL A 8 11.08 -11.74 13.26
CA VAL A 8 10.69 -10.66 12.33
C VAL A 8 11.38 -10.80 10.96
N GLY A 9 12.66 -11.19 10.95
CA GLY A 9 13.39 -11.47 9.71
C GLY A 9 12.74 -12.57 8.86
N ASP A 10 12.34 -13.69 9.49
CA ASP A 10 11.69 -14.81 8.81
C ASP A 10 10.34 -14.40 8.18
N GLN A 11 9.62 -13.48 8.83
CA GLN A 11 8.35 -12.95 8.30
C GLN A 11 8.54 -12.03 7.10
N VAL A 12 9.59 -11.20 7.11
CA VAL A 12 9.93 -10.32 5.98
C VAL A 12 10.37 -11.16 4.78
N ASP A 13 11.16 -12.19 4.98
CA ASP A 13 11.56 -13.11 3.91
C ASP A 13 10.36 -13.87 3.32
N ALA A 14 9.44 -14.32 4.19
CA ALA A 14 8.20 -14.95 3.77
C ALA A 14 7.30 -13.98 2.98
N LEU A 15 7.19 -12.71 3.41
CA LEU A 15 6.48 -11.67 2.68
C LEU A 15 7.06 -11.47 1.29
N ARG A 16 8.37 -11.28 1.20
CA ARG A 16 9.07 -11.12 -0.07
C ARG A 16 8.84 -12.32 -0.99
N ALA A 17 8.94 -13.54 -0.47
CA ALA A 17 8.70 -14.75 -1.25
C ALA A 17 7.25 -14.82 -1.78
N ALA A 18 6.26 -14.44 -0.97
CA ALA A 18 4.87 -14.39 -1.40
C ALA A 18 4.63 -13.33 -2.48
N LEU A 19 5.10 -12.11 -2.25
CA LEU A 19 4.93 -10.99 -3.18
C LEU A 19 5.66 -11.21 -4.51
N SER A 20 6.83 -11.87 -4.49
CA SER A 20 7.58 -12.21 -5.70
C SER A 20 6.85 -13.20 -6.64
N ARG A 21 5.77 -13.82 -6.18
CA ARG A 21 4.90 -14.65 -7.05
C ARG A 21 3.93 -13.82 -7.91
N ASN A 22 3.72 -12.56 -7.57
CA ASN A 22 2.97 -11.60 -8.38
C ASN A 22 3.95 -10.83 -9.26
N GLU A 23 4.18 -11.32 -10.47
CA GLU A 23 5.12 -10.72 -11.41
C GLU A 23 4.76 -9.27 -11.77
N VAL A 24 3.45 -8.97 -11.82
CA VAL A 24 2.97 -7.60 -12.06
C VAL A 24 3.37 -6.67 -10.92
N LEU A 25 3.20 -7.10 -9.66
CA LEU A 25 3.61 -6.33 -8.49
C LEU A 25 5.13 -6.08 -8.51
N VAL A 26 5.91 -7.08 -8.85
CA VAL A 26 7.38 -6.94 -8.95
C VAL A 26 7.76 -5.93 -10.03
N GLU A 27 7.08 -5.97 -11.18
CA GLU A 27 7.31 -5.02 -12.27
C GLU A 27 6.89 -3.59 -11.86
N VAL A 28 5.73 -3.43 -11.21
CA VAL A 28 5.29 -2.13 -10.66
C VAL A 28 6.33 -1.58 -9.68
N LEU A 29 6.83 -2.39 -8.76
CA LEU A 29 7.88 -1.97 -7.82
C LEU A 29 9.17 -1.53 -8.53
N ALA A 30 9.59 -2.27 -9.55
CA ALA A 30 10.81 -1.97 -10.29
C ALA A 30 10.68 -0.66 -11.09
N ARG A 31 9.49 -0.39 -11.64
CA ARG A 31 9.22 0.86 -12.36
C ARG A 31 9.00 2.03 -11.41
N ALA A 32 8.29 1.84 -10.31
CA ALA A 32 8.09 2.87 -9.28
C ALA A 32 9.41 3.37 -8.71
N ALA A 33 10.39 2.48 -8.52
CA ALA A 33 11.72 2.86 -8.07
C ALA A 33 12.45 3.83 -9.03
N LYS A 34 12.09 3.82 -10.33
CA LYS A 34 12.68 4.73 -11.33
C LYS A 34 12.03 6.11 -11.36
N LEU A 35 10.83 6.25 -10.79
CA LEU A 35 10.16 7.54 -10.62
C LEU A 35 10.83 8.39 -9.54
N ASP A 36 11.60 7.76 -8.65
CA ASP A 36 12.35 8.38 -7.55
C ASP A 36 11.50 9.33 -6.68
N LEU A 37 10.24 8.96 -6.46
CA LEU A 37 9.32 9.78 -5.67
C LEU A 37 9.73 9.80 -4.19
N PRO A 38 9.62 10.95 -3.49
CA PRO A 38 10.04 11.06 -2.10
C PRO A 38 9.19 10.15 -1.20
N GLY A 39 9.87 9.31 -0.41
CA GLY A 39 9.23 8.45 0.59
C GLY A 39 8.18 7.47 0.06
N TRP A 40 8.21 7.09 -1.21
CA TRP A 40 7.16 6.27 -1.82
C TRP A 40 7.03 4.86 -1.23
N TYR A 41 5.82 4.33 -1.27
CA TYR A 41 5.50 2.93 -0.98
C TYR A 41 4.40 2.43 -1.90
N LEU A 42 4.51 1.18 -2.33
CA LEU A 42 3.37 0.41 -2.82
C LEU A 42 2.65 -0.16 -1.59
N THR A 43 1.33 -0.01 -1.50
CA THR A 43 0.57 -0.29 -0.28
C THR A 43 -0.82 -0.85 -0.56
N ALA A 44 -1.64 -0.94 0.47
CA ALA A 44 -3.05 -1.33 0.40
C ALA A 44 -3.34 -2.70 -0.23
N GLY A 45 -4.39 -2.76 -1.05
CA GLY A 45 -4.96 -3.98 -1.60
C GLY A 45 -3.97 -4.87 -2.33
N CYS A 46 -3.20 -4.31 -3.24
CA CYS A 46 -2.26 -5.09 -4.05
C CYS A 46 -1.21 -5.85 -3.22
N VAL A 47 -0.85 -5.35 -2.04
CA VAL A 47 0.15 -5.98 -1.18
C VAL A 47 -0.46 -7.12 -0.35
N PHE A 48 -1.45 -6.84 0.50
CA PHE A 48 -2.02 -7.88 1.36
C PHE A 48 -2.84 -8.91 0.58
N GLN A 49 -3.55 -8.51 -0.49
CA GLN A 49 -4.32 -9.42 -1.34
C GLN A 49 -3.39 -10.41 -2.06
N THR A 50 -2.22 -9.97 -2.54
CA THR A 50 -1.22 -10.88 -3.10
C THR A 50 -0.82 -11.96 -2.08
N VAL A 51 -0.52 -11.57 -0.83
CA VAL A 51 -0.18 -12.54 0.23
C VAL A 51 -1.33 -13.51 0.46
N TRP A 52 -2.56 -13.02 0.57
CA TRP A 52 -3.74 -13.85 0.79
C TRP A 52 -3.99 -14.83 -0.35
N ASN A 53 -3.86 -14.38 -1.59
CA ASN A 53 -3.98 -15.23 -2.77
C ASN A 53 -2.95 -16.36 -2.73
N VAL A 54 -1.70 -16.04 -2.44
CA VAL A 54 -0.61 -17.02 -2.35
C VAL A 54 -0.83 -18.04 -1.23
N VAL A 55 -1.20 -17.56 -0.03
CA VAL A 55 -1.43 -18.41 1.16
C VAL A 55 -2.63 -19.36 0.94
N THR A 56 -3.64 -18.90 0.20
CA THR A 56 -4.84 -19.70 -0.10
C THR A 56 -4.75 -20.50 -1.41
N GLY A 57 -3.62 -20.44 -2.12
CA GLY A 57 -3.40 -21.16 -3.37
C GLY A 57 -4.16 -20.60 -4.58
N ARG A 58 -4.60 -19.34 -4.50
CA ARG A 58 -5.23 -18.61 -5.62
C ARG A 58 -4.15 -18.03 -6.55
N PRO A 59 -4.49 -17.65 -7.79
CA PRO A 59 -3.60 -16.87 -8.63
C PRO A 59 -3.15 -15.59 -7.90
N PRO A 60 -1.86 -15.22 -7.88
CA PRO A 60 -1.34 -14.11 -7.07
C PRO A 60 -2.02 -12.75 -7.34
N THR A 61 -2.52 -12.54 -8.56
CA THR A 61 -3.19 -11.31 -9.01
C THR A 61 -4.71 -11.33 -8.83
N ALA A 62 -5.29 -12.43 -8.33
CA ALA A 62 -6.74 -12.59 -8.29
C ALA A 62 -7.42 -11.52 -7.42
N GLY A 63 -8.40 -10.80 -7.99
CA GLY A 63 -9.21 -9.81 -7.31
C GLY A 63 -8.49 -8.48 -7.00
N ILE A 64 -7.23 -8.29 -7.41
CA ILE A 64 -6.54 -7.02 -7.30
C ILE A 64 -7.07 -6.11 -8.41
N ARG A 65 -7.61 -4.93 -8.02
CA ARG A 65 -8.19 -3.95 -8.94
C ARG A 65 -7.17 -2.91 -9.36
N ASP A 66 -6.41 -2.41 -8.39
CA ASP A 66 -5.48 -1.31 -8.50
C ASP A 66 -4.21 -1.57 -7.70
N TYR A 67 -3.20 -0.79 -7.97
CA TYR A 67 -1.91 -0.80 -7.30
C TYR A 67 -1.64 0.59 -6.74
N ASP A 68 -1.87 0.77 -5.43
CA ASP A 68 -1.73 2.05 -4.75
C ASP A 68 -0.26 2.41 -4.53
N LEU A 69 0.21 3.42 -5.23
CA LEU A 69 1.54 4.00 -5.10
C LEU A 69 1.45 5.34 -4.37
N PHE A 70 1.74 5.32 -3.08
CA PHE A 70 1.74 6.51 -2.23
C PHE A 70 3.13 7.13 -2.19
N TYR A 71 3.19 8.46 -2.18
CA TYR A 71 4.42 9.22 -1.92
C TYR A 71 4.10 10.44 -1.05
N PHE A 72 5.11 11.13 -0.57
CA PHE A 72 4.93 12.32 0.27
C PHE A 72 5.84 13.43 -0.20
N ASP A 73 5.25 14.49 -0.73
CA ASP A 73 5.93 15.72 -1.11
C ASP A 73 5.09 16.92 -0.67
N ASP A 74 5.56 17.65 0.34
CA ASP A 74 4.92 18.85 0.87
C ASP A 74 5.55 20.15 0.35
N SER A 75 6.48 20.06 -0.57
CA SER A 75 7.14 21.23 -1.18
C SER A 75 6.23 22.02 -2.10
N ASP A 76 5.31 21.35 -2.80
CA ASP A 76 4.25 21.95 -3.61
C ASP A 76 2.96 21.15 -3.46
N LEU A 77 1.98 21.75 -2.83
CA LEU A 77 0.65 21.15 -2.65
C LEU A 77 -0.35 21.56 -3.77
N GLY A 78 0.13 22.15 -4.84
CA GLY A 78 -0.67 22.49 -6.02
C GLY A 78 -1.21 21.24 -6.71
N TRP A 79 -2.37 21.36 -7.34
CA TRP A 79 -2.96 20.27 -8.12
C TRP A 79 -2.07 19.90 -9.31
N ASP A 80 -1.48 20.90 -9.98
CA ASP A 80 -0.64 20.69 -11.15
C ASP A 80 0.62 19.85 -10.82
N ALA A 81 1.21 20.05 -9.63
CA ALA A 81 2.39 19.31 -9.20
C ALA A 81 2.09 17.81 -9.03
N GLU A 82 0.95 17.45 -8.45
CA GLU A 82 0.54 16.04 -8.35
C GLU A 82 0.17 15.48 -9.73
N ASP A 83 -0.52 16.26 -10.57
CA ASP A 83 -0.92 15.84 -11.92
C ASP A 83 0.30 15.52 -12.80
N GLU A 84 1.37 16.31 -12.72
CA GLU A 84 2.64 16.03 -13.42
C GLU A 84 3.22 14.67 -13.01
N VAL A 85 3.16 14.33 -11.72
CA VAL A 85 3.62 13.02 -11.21
C VAL A 85 2.71 11.90 -11.70
N ILE A 86 1.39 12.09 -11.67
CA ILE A 86 0.42 11.12 -12.19
C ILE A 86 0.68 10.86 -13.68
N GLN A 87 0.84 11.90 -14.49
CA GLN A 87 1.16 11.77 -15.92
C GLN A 87 2.50 11.10 -16.16
N ALA A 88 3.50 11.36 -15.32
CA ALA A 88 4.78 10.63 -15.39
C ALA A 88 4.58 9.14 -15.11
N GLY A 89 3.76 8.81 -14.12
CA GLY A 89 3.39 7.44 -13.80
C GLY A 89 2.64 6.77 -14.94
N GLU A 90 1.65 7.42 -15.53
CA GLU A 90 0.92 6.89 -16.69
C GLU A 90 1.88 6.49 -17.82
N ARG A 91 2.88 7.33 -18.13
CA ARG A 91 3.90 7.00 -19.13
C ARG A 91 4.76 5.79 -18.77
N VAL A 92 4.98 5.56 -17.48
CA VAL A 92 5.81 4.45 -16.98
C VAL A 92 5.04 3.14 -16.93
N PHE A 93 3.73 3.19 -16.63
CA PHE A 93 2.92 2.00 -16.39
C PHE A 93 1.95 1.65 -17.52
N HIS A 94 1.83 2.46 -18.58
CA HIS A 94 0.81 2.38 -19.63
C HIS A 94 0.67 1.01 -20.33
N ASP A 95 1.74 0.21 -20.36
CA ASP A 95 1.78 -1.11 -21.01
C ASP A 95 1.51 -2.27 -20.02
N LEU A 96 1.31 -1.96 -18.72
CA LEU A 96 0.92 -2.96 -17.75
C LEU A 96 -0.60 -3.22 -17.80
N PRO A 97 -1.04 -4.48 -17.59
CA PRO A 97 -2.46 -4.82 -17.62
C PRO A 97 -3.18 -4.50 -16.30
N VAL A 98 -2.81 -3.41 -15.64
CA VAL A 98 -3.31 -2.99 -14.32
C VAL A 98 -3.31 -1.48 -14.19
N ASP A 99 -4.19 -0.98 -13.32
CA ASP A 99 -4.21 0.42 -12.94
C ASP A 99 -3.22 0.65 -11.78
N VAL A 100 -2.37 1.68 -11.91
CA VAL A 100 -1.49 2.13 -10.83
C VAL A 100 -1.95 3.51 -10.40
N GLU A 101 -2.56 3.57 -9.20
CA GLU A 101 -3.02 4.83 -8.63
C GLU A 101 -1.90 5.51 -7.85
N ILE A 102 -1.50 6.70 -8.29
CA ILE A 102 -0.45 7.50 -7.65
C ILE A 102 -1.10 8.61 -6.83
N ARG A 103 -0.70 8.74 -5.56
CA ARG A 103 -1.23 9.73 -4.64
C ARG A 103 -0.13 10.41 -3.84
N ASN A 104 -0.18 11.76 -3.81
CA ASN A 104 0.61 12.55 -2.88
C ASN A 104 -0.10 12.64 -1.53
N GLU A 105 0.38 11.91 -0.55
CA GLU A 105 -0.23 11.85 0.79
C GLU A 105 -0.12 13.16 1.58
N ALA A 106 0.75 14.08 1.16
CA ALA A 106 0.78 15.43 1.71
C ALA A 106 -0.47 16.24 1.36
N ARG A 107 -1.20 15.87 0.29
CA ARG A 107 -2.37 16.60 -0.24
C ARG A 107 -3.73 16.01 0.18
N VAL A 108 -3.78 14.80 0.67
CA VAL A 108 -5.04 14.07 0.93
C VAL A 108 -6.02 14.89 1.79
N HIS A 109 -5.54 15.60 2.80
CA HIS A 109 -6.37 16.43 3.68
C HIS A 109 -7.09 17.58 2.95
N LEU A 110 -6.63 18.00 1.76
CA LEU A 110 -7.23 19.12 1.00
C LEU A 110 -8.54 18.76 0.30
N TRP A 111 -8.76 17.47 0.02
CA TRP A 111 -9.94 17.00 -0.72
C TRP A 111 -10.73 15.91 0.00
N TYR A 112 -10.17 15.31 1.05
CA TYR A 112 -10.72 14.13 1.72
C TYR A 112 -12.10 14.41 2.35
N GLU A 113 -12.26 15.56 3.01
CA GLU A 113 -13.51 15.92 3.67
C GLU A 113 -14.64 16.16 2.65
N ASP A 114 -14.34 16.83 1.54
CA ASP A 114 -15.30 17.07 0.47
C ASP A 114 -15.77 15.76 -0.18
N HIS A 115 -14.87 14.78 -0.28
CA HIS A 115 -15.17 13.50 -0.93
C HIS A 115 -15.85 12.48 0.00
N PHE A 116 -15.44 12.42 1.26
CA PHE A 116 -15.90 11.38 2.20
C PHE A 116 -16.77 11.92 3.34
N GLY A 117 -16.96 13.23 3.46
CA GLY A 117 -17.78 13.86 4.50
C GLY A 117 -17.21 13.78 5.92
N VAL A 118 -15.93 13.44 6.05
CA VAL A 118 -15.24 13.37 7.35
C VAL A 118 -13.87 14.05 7.24
N PRO A 119 -13.45 14.83 8.25
CA PRO A 119 -12.18 15.53 8.21
C PRO A 119 -11.00 14.55 8.22
N CYS A 120 -9.94 14.93 7.49
CA CYS A 120 -8.67 14.25 7.50
C CYS A 120 -7.59 15.22 7.99
N ALA A 121 -6.86 14.87 9.03
CA ALA A 121 -5.70 15.64 9.44
C ALA A 121 -4.57 15.48 8.39
N PRO A 122 -3.77 16.53 8.15
CA PRO A 122 -2.61 16.42 7.28
C PRO A 122 -1.67 15.31 7.73
N HIS A 123 -1.25 14.47 6.80
CA HIS A 123 -0.19 13.49 7.05
C HIS A 123 1.17 14.18 7.12
N THR A 124 2.12 13.56 7.79
CA THR A 124 3.48 14.06 7.95
C THR A 124 4.50 13.21 7.20
N SER A 125 4.08 12.10 6.64
CA SER A 125 4.88 11.19 5.82
C SER A 125 3.96 10.17 5.14
N THR A 126 4.50 9.40 4.19
CA THR A 126 3.80 8.27 3.59
C THR A 126 3.47 7.20 4.63
N GLU A 127 4.38 6.95 5.58
CA GLU A 127 4.13 5.99 6.67
C GLU A 127 2.97 6.44 7.56
N ALA A 128 2.85 7.75 7.85
CA ALA A 128 1.71 8.29 8.61
C ALA A 128 0.38 8.09 7.86
N ALA A 129 0.40 8.21 6.53
CA ALA A 129 -0.77 7.93 5.70
C ALA A 129 -1.14 6.43 5.75
N ILE A 130 -0.16 5.53 5.58
CA ILE A 130 -0.36 4.08 5.72
C ILE A 130 -0.90 3.75 7.11
N ASP A 131 -0.43 4.41 8.15
CA ASP A 131 -0.94 4.25 9.51
C ASP A 131 -2.38 4.75 9.68
N SER A 132 -2.91 5.58 8.80
CA SER A 132 -4.28 6.04 8.87
C SER A 132 -5.32 4.99 8.44
N PHE A 133 -4.92 3.90 7.79
CA PHE A 133 -5.83 2.83 7.40
C PHE A 133 -6.56 2.24 8.61
N ALA A 134 -7.82 1.84 8.40
CA ALA A 134 -8.71 1.41 9.47
C ALA A 134 -8.42 -0.01 9.99
N ALA A 135 -7.68 -0.83 9.25
CA ALA A 135 -7.32 -2.18 9.63
C ALA A 135 -5.81 -2.38 9.66
N THR A 136 -5.31 -3.12 10.65
CA THR A 136 -3.87 -3.42 10.81
C THR A 136 -3.27 -4.11 9.59
N THR A 137 -4.05 -4.95 8.90
CA THR A 137 -3.66 -5.66 7.69
C THR A 137 -3.34 -4.74 6.52
N CYS A 138 -4.04 -3.59 6.44
CA CYS A 138 -3.82 -2.59 5.39
C CYS A 138 -2.60 -1.71 5.69
N CYS A 139 -2.19 -1.58 6.97
CA CYS A 139 -1.02 -0.79 7.37
C CYS A 139 0.28 -1.51 7.00
N LEU A 140 0.50 -1.68 5.71
CA LEU A 140 1.63 -2.38 5.13
C LEU A 140 2.08 -1.67 3.86
N GLY A 141 3.34 -1.28 3.81
CA GLY A 141 3.96 -0.68 2.64
C GLY A 141 5.24 -1.40 2.25
N ILE A 142 5.50 -1.47 0.95
CA ILE A 142 6.72 -2.05 0.39
C ILE A 142 7.32 -1.13 -0.66
N ARG A 143 8.64 -1.08 -0.72
CA ARG A 143 9.38 -0.37 -1.79
C ARG A 143 10.73 -1.02 -2.07
N LEU A 144 11.30 -0.69 -3.21
CA LEU A 144 12.71 -0.97 -3.48
C LEU A 144 13.55 0.26 -3.07
N GLY A 145 14.60 0.03 -2.30
CA GLY A 145 15.60 1.05 -2.04
C GLY A 145 16.50 1.27 -3.27
N GLY A 146 17.26 2.37 -3.28
CA GLY A 146 18.24 2.64 -4.34
C GLY A 146 19.32 1.57 -4.49
N ASP A 147 19.51 0.71 -3.46
CA ASP A 147 20.38 -0.46 -3.47
C ASP A 147 19.68 -1.74 -4.02
N GLY A 148 18.47 -1.62 -4.54
CA GLY A 148 17.63 -2.72 -5.03
C GLY A 148 17.08 -3.64 -3.94
N ARG A 149 17.28 -3.30 -2.67
CA ARG A 149 16.77 -4.09 -1.55
C ARG A 149 15.33 -3.70 -1.21
N TRP A 150 14.54 -4.70 -0.86
CA TRP A 150 13.19 -4.48 -0.36
C TRP A 150 13.22 -3.75 1.00
N ARG A 151 12.40 -2.73 1.11
CA ARG A 151 12.08 -2.04 2.36
C ARG A 151 10.63 -2.33 2.69
N VAL A 152 10.37 -2.75 3.90
CA VAL A 152 9.03 -3.11 4.39
C VAL A 152 8.67 -2.21 5.55
N TYR A 153 7.54 -1.54 5.45
CA TYR A 153 6.91 -0.82 6.54
C TYR A 153 5.71 -1.64 7.03
N ALA A 154 5.75 -2.12 8.26
CA ALA A 154 4.73 -2.97 8.85
C ALA A 154 4.63 -2.72 10.37
N PRO A 155 4.06 -1.59 10.81
CA PRO A 155 4.06 -1.17 12.22
C PRO A 155 3.31 -2.14 13.13
N HIS A 156 2.36 -2.91 12.59
CA HIS A 156 1.60 -3.92 13.32
C HIS A 156 2.15 -5.34 13.12
N GLY A 157 3.33 -5.49 12.49
CA GLY A 157 3.89 -6.79 12.09
C GLY A 157 3.11 -7.40 10.92
N LEU A 158 3.45 -8.65 10.59
CA LEU A 158 2.92 -9.36 9.42
C LEU A 158 2.01 -10.53 9.79
N SER A 159 1.79 -10.75 11.09
CA SER A 159 1.05 -11.92 11.57
C SER A 159 -0.40 -11.94 11.08
N ASP A 160 -1.09 -10.78 11.14
CA ASP A 160 -2.49 -10.67 10.71
C ASP A 160 -2.61 -10.91 9.20
N VAL A 161 -1.65 -10.41 8.40
CA VAL A 161 -1.62 -10.62 6.94
C VAL A 161 -1.52 -12.12 6.61
N PHE A 162 -0.55 -12.83 7.21
CA PHE A 162 -0.37 -14.26 6.93
C PHE A 162 -1.45 -15.17 7.50
N ASN A 163 -2.16 -14.73 8.54
CA ASN A 163 -3.27 -15.49 9.13
C ASN A 163 -4.64 -15.08 8.58
N LEU A 164 -4.72 -14.25 7.53
CA LEU A 164 -5.97 -13.80 6.91
C LEU A 164 -6.89 -13.08 7.91
N VAL A 165 -6.31 -12.29 8.83
CA VAL A 165 -7.04 -11.58 9.87
C VAL A 165 -7.19 -10.12 9.49
N VAL A 166 -8.43 -9.64 9.38
CA VAL A 166 -8.74 -8.21 9.31
C VAL A 166 -9.05 -7.71 10.71
N ARG A 167 -8.10 -7.00 11.30
CA ARG A 167 -8.24 -6.43 12.64
C ARG A 167 -8.49 -4.93 12.56
N PRO A 168 -9.68 -4.46 12.98
CA PRO A 168 -9.95 -3.03 13.07
C PRO A 168 -8.98 -2.36 14.05
N LYS A 169 -8.51 -1.17 13.71
CA LYS A 169 -7.69 -0.36 14.62
C LYS A 169 -8.57 0.33 15.65
N PRO A 170 -8.18 0.34 16.95
CA PRO A 170 -8.87 1.14 17.95
C PRO A 170 -8.85 2.63 17.57
N GLY A 171 -10.03 3.27 17.50
CA GLY A 171 -10.15 4.71 17.17
C GLY A 171 -10.10 5.05 15.69
N ALA A 172 -9.92 4.09 14.80
CA ALA A 172 -10.15 4.28 13.36
C ALA A 172 -11.64 4.52 13.13
N GLY A 173 -12.03 5.79 13.10
CA GLY A 173 -13.42 6.26 13.08
C GLY A 173 -14.32 5.52 12.11
N SER A 174 -15.54 5.78 12.14
CA SER A 174 -16.78 5.25 11.54
C SER A 174 -16.71 3.93 10.70
N PRO A 175 -17.81 3.13 10.77
CA PRO A 175 -18.01 1.93 9.91
C PRO A 175 -17.88 2.18 8.40
N GLN A 176 -17.89 3.44 7.99
CA GLN A 176 -17.77 3.85 6.59
C GLN A 176 -16.34 3.62 6.08
N ARG A 177 -15.29 4.04 6.81
CA ARG A 177 -13.88 3.79 6.44
C ARG A 177 -13.56 2.30 6.29
N LEU A 178 -14.17 1.47 7.15
CA LEU A 178 -14.03 0.02 7.04
C LEU A 178 -14.74 -0.53 5.79
N ARG A 179 -15.84 0.08 5.35
CA ARG A 179 -16.58 -0.36 4.15
C ARG A 179 -15.86 0.04 2.87
N ASP A 180 -15.29 1.24 2.81
CA ASP A 180 -14.57 1.71 1.62
C ASP A 180 -13.28 0.91 1.41
N GLN A 181 -12.58 0.58 2.50
CA GLN A 181 -11.44 -0.34 2.46
C GLN A 181 -11.86 -1.81 2.29
N SER A 182 -13.05 -2.23 2.74
CA SER A 182 -13.54 -3.59 2.53
C SER A 182 -14.09 -3.80 1.13
N SER A 183 -14.46 -2.75 0.38
CA SER A 183 -14.74 -2.88 -1.05
C SER A 183 -13.48 -3.19 -1.87
N ALA A 184 -12.30 -2.87 -1.35
CA ALA A 184 -11.02 -3.38 -1.85
C ALA A 184 -10.72 -4.83 -1.39
N LEU A 185 -11.50 -5.35 -0.43
CA LEU A 185 -11.37 -6.71 0.12
C LEU A 185 -12.34 -7.72 -0.50
N ALA A 186 -13.30 -7.27 -1.30
CA ALA A 186 -14.32 -8.09 -1.96
C ALA A 186 -14.00 -8.31 -3.44
#